data_afc0e6c0ed6d15433d308ad19845ccb7
#
_entry.id   afc0e6c0ed6d15433d308ad19845ccb7
#
_cell.length_a   1.000
_cell.length_b   1.000
_cell.length_c   1.000
_cell.angle_alpha   90.00
_cell.angle_beta   90.00
_cell.angle_gamma   90.00
#
_symmetry.space_group_name_H-M   'P 1'
#
loop_
_entity.id
_entity.type
_entity.pdbx_description
1 polymer ?
#
loop_
_entity_poly.entity_id
_entity_poly.type
_entity_poly.pdbx_seq_one_letter_code
_entity_poly.pdbx_strand_id
1 'polypeptide(L)'
;NIILIMKEEESLEKLKSAIVEGDPNKAIELVNESIKMGIQVKEILNKAILKGAEEAGNLYEQDEYFLPDLLMTGDAINAATETLKNSLKEKSEIKSKGTILIGTVEGDIHDIGKSLVISLLQGQGYDIVDLGSDVPPEDFLRKAKEINPNLIGLSGLMTMSISKMVETVNLLKNENVQARIIVGGGILSKESCEMIGADDFAKDGWEGVKKINNLI
;
A
#
# COMPACT_ATOMS: atom_id res chain seq x y z
N ASN A 1 7.42 -14.03 33.28
CA ASN A 1 7.59 -15.09 32.28
C ASN A 1 8.54 -14.69 31.15
N ILE A 2 9.81 -14.50 31.52
CA ILE A 2 10.86 -14.04 30.58
C ILE A 2 11.00 -14.97 29.37
N ILE A 3 10.90 -16.29 29.57
CA ILE A 3 11.03 -17.30 28.49
C ILE A 3 9.91 -17.18 27.45
N LEU A 4 8.69 -16.82 27.85
CA LEU A 4 7.58 -16.65 26.93
C LEU A 4 7.78 -15.39 26.07
N ILE A 5 8.17 -14.29 26.70
CA ILE A 5 8.46 -13.02 26.01
C ILE A 5 9.59 -13.21 24.97
N MET A 6 10.66 -13.92 25.33
CA MET A 6 11.76 -14.21 24.39
C MET A 6 11.29 -15.05 23.19
N LYS A 7 10.37 -16.00 23.40
CA LYS A 7 9.82 -16.81 22.29
C LYS A 7 8.90 -15.98 21.38
N GLU A 8 8.13 -15.06 21.95
CA GLU A 8 7.27 -14.15 21.20
C GLU A 8 8.12 -13.19 20.33
N GLU A 9 9.18 -12.62 20.91
CA GLU A 9 10.12 -11.76 20.18
C GLU A 9 10.85 -12.52 19.06
N GLU A 10 11.30 -13.76 19.32
CA GLU A 10 11.91 -14.61 18.30
C GLU A 10 10.95 -14.93 17.15
N SER A 11 9.68 -15.23 17.46
CA SER A 11 8.65 -15.49 16.44
C SER A 11 8.41 -14.26 15.56
N LEU A 12 8.29 -13.08 16.16
CA LEU A 12 8.09 -11.82 15.44
C LEU A 12 9.30 -11.45 14.58
N GLU A 13 10.51 -11.69 15.05
CA GLU A 13 11.73 -11.43 14.28
C GLU A 13 11.85 -12.37 13.07
N LYS A 14 11.52 -13.64 13.23
CA LYS A 14 11.44 -14.60 12.11
C LYS A 14 10.42 -14.16 11.06
N LEU A 15 9.24 -13.71 11.49
CA LEU A 15 8.22 -13.20 10.58
C LEU A 15 8.70 -11.95 9.85
N LYS A 16 9.35 -11.01 10.55
CA LYS A 16 9.96 -9.83 9.96
C LYS A 16 10.97 -10.23 8.87
N SER A 17 11.86 -11.17 9.15
CA SER A 17 12.82 -11.68 8.17
C SER A 17 12.14 -12.30 6.94
N ALA A 18 11.09 -13.10 7.13
CA ALA A 18 10.33 -13.69 6.02
C ALA A 18 9.66 -12.61 5.13
N ILE A 19 9.21 -11.51 5.73
CA ILE A 19 8.69 -10.35 4.98
C ILE A 19 9.81 -9.71 4.16
N VAL A 20 10.96 -9.42 4.78
CA VAL A 20 12.12 -8.81 4.09
C VAL A 20 12.59 -9.69 2.93
N GLU A 21 12.73 -11.01 3.17
CA GLU A 21 13.15 -11.99 2.17
C GLU A 21 12.10 -12.20 1.05
N GLY A 22 10.88 -11.69 1.21
CA GLY A 22 9.81 -11.82 0.23
C GLY A 22 9.29 -13.26 0.10
N ASP A 23 9.20 -14.02 1.20
CA ASP A 23 8.64 -15.38 1.24
C ASP A 23 7.20 -15.40 1.76
N PRO A 24 6.19 -15.40 0.86
CA PRO A 24 4.79 -15.37 1.27
C PRO A 24 4.35 -16.64 2.01
N ASN A 25 4.91 -17.81 1.67
CA ASN A 25 4.54 -19.06 2.31
C ASN A 25 5.05 -19.11 3.76
N LYS A 26 6.29 -18.69 3.95
CA LYS A 26 6.89 -18.58 5.28
C LYS A 26 6.19 -17.54 6.13
N ALA A 27 5.82 -16.42 5.54
CA ALA A 27 5.06 -15.36 6.21
C ALA A 27 3.70 -15.87 6.72
N ILE A 28 2.94 -16.62 5.90
CA ILE A 28 1.68 -17.26 6.31
C ILE A 28 1.89 -18.21 7.50
N GLU A 29 2.89 -19.09 7.41
CA GLU A 29 3.22 -20.06 8.48
C GLU A 29 3.48 -19.33 9.79
N LEU A 30 4.36 -18.31 9.77
CA LEU A 30 4.79 -17.60 10.97
C LEU A 30 3.70 -16.69 11.56
N VAL A 31 2.81 -16.12 10.74
CA VAL A 31 1.61 -15.43 11.24
C VAL A 31 0.71 -16.40 12.00
N ASN A 32 0.43 -17.58 11.43
CA ASN A 32 -0.40 -18.59 12.08
C ASN A 32 0.24 -19.10 13.39
N GLU A 33 1.55 -19.29 13.43
CA GLU A 33 2.27 -19.65 14.65
C GLU A 33 2.17 -18.56 15.72
N SER A 34 2.38 -17.29 15.34
CA SER A 34 2.28 -16.15 16.25
C SER A 34 0.88 -16.03 16.86
N ILE A 35 -0.17 -16.23 16.05
CA ILE A 35 -1.56 -16.26 16.53
C ILE A 35 -1.79 -17.40 17.52
N LYS A 36 -1.29 -18.61 17.22
CA LYS A 36 -1.40 -19.79 18.13
C LYS A 36 -0.66 -19.58 19.44
N MET A 37 0.44 -18.83 19.44
CA MET A 37 1.18 -18.43 20.64
C MET A 37 0.42 -17.39 21.48
N GLY A 38 -0.66 -16.82 20.95
CA GLY A 38 -1.46 -15.78 21.62
C GLY A 38 -0.89 -14.36 21.48
N ILE A 39 0.06 -14.15 20.56
CA ILE A 39 0.59 -12.81 20.28
C ILE A 39 -0.53 -11.93 19.72
N GLN A 40 -0.65 -10.72 20.25
CA GLN A 40 -1.71 -9.80 19.82
C GLN A 40 -1.50 -9.39 18.36
N VAL A 41 -2.60 -9.34 17.61
CA VAL A 41 -2.60 -8.94 16.20
C VAL A 41 -1.89 -7.62 15.96
N LYS A 42 -2.09 -6.65 16.85
CA LYS A 42 -1.42 -5.35 16.80
C LYS A 42 0.12 -5.47 16.90
N GLU A 43 0.62 -6.42 17.68
CA GLU A 43 2.06 -6.66 17.81
C GLU A 43 2.63 -7.35 16.58
N ILE A 44 1.92 -8.37 16.04
CA ILE A 44 2.29 -9.04 14.79
C ILE A 44 2.37 -7.99 13.66
N LEU A 45 1.36 -7.15 13.52
CA LEU A 45 1.33 -6.10 12.50
C LEU A 45 2.50 -5.12 12.68
N ASN A 46 2.64 -4.51 13.87
CA ASN A 46 3.57 -3.41 14.07
C ASN A 46 5.03 -3.86 14.19
N LYS A 47 5.30 -4.99 14.88
CA LYS A 47 6.67 -5.42 15.17
C LYS A 47 7.27 -6.33 14.10
N ALA A 48 6.43 -7.00 13.30
CA ALA A 48 6.91 -7.88 12.25
C ALA A 48 6.58 -7.35 10.85
N ILE A 49 5.30 -7.22 10.49
CA ILE A 49 4.91 -6.89 9.10
C ILE A 49 5.36 -5.47 8.71
N LEU A 50 5.00 -4.45 9.51
CA LEU A 50 5.38 -3.07 9.22
C LEU A 50 6.89 -2.84 9.34
N LYS A 51 7.54 -3.48 10.30
CA LYS A 51 9.00 -3.39 10.44
C LYS A 51 9.75 -4.08 9.30
N GLY A 52 9.24 -5.22 8.80
CA GLY A 52 9.77 -5.86 7.59
C GLY A 52 9.63 -4.99 6.35
N ALA A 53 8.47 -4.36 6.16
CA ALA A 53 8.24 -3.40 5.08
C ALA A 53 9.18 -2.19 5.16
N GLU A 54 9.38 -1.63 6.36
CA GLU A 54 10.31 -0.52 6.62
C GLU A 54 11.75 -0.93 6.29
N GLU A 55 12.19 -2.12 6.71
CA GLU A 55 13.53 -2.64 6.46
C GLU A 55 13.78 -2.87 4.97
N ALA A 56 12.86 -3.52 4.25
CA ALA A 56 12.95 -3.70 2.80
C ALA A 56 13.01 -2.37 2.04
N GLY A 57 12.22 -1.37 2.47
CA GLY A 57 12.29 -0.03 1.91
C GLY A 57 13.63 0.67 2.16
N ASN A 58 14.23 0.47 3.34
CA ASN A 58 15.56 1.00 3.64
C ASN A 58 16.65 0.34 2.79
N LEU A 59 16.56 -0.98 2.56
CA LEU A 59 17.47 -1.71 1.67
C LEU A 59 17.36 -1.21 0.22
N TYR A 60 16.15 -0.88 -0.22
CA TYR A 60 15.94 -0.26 -1.53
C TYR A 60 16.54 1.15 -1.61
N GLU A 61 16.39 1.97 -0.58
CA GLU A 61 16.98 3.32 -0.52
C GLU A 61 18.52 3.29 -0.47
N GLN A 62 19.11 2.17 -0.05
CA GLN A 62 20.57 1.94 0.02
C GLN A 62 21.13 1.23 -1.22
N ASP A 63 20.32 1.05 -2.27
CA ASP A 63 20.68 0.30 -3.48
C ASP A 63 21.06 -1.18 -3.23
N GLU A 64 20.66 -1.75 -2.08
CA GLU A 64 20.85 -3.17 -1.78
C GLU A 64 19.70 -4.02 -2.32
N TYR A 65 18.46 -3.47 -2.36
CA TYR A 65 17.29 -4.05 -3.00
C TYR A 65 16.94 -3.33 -4.28
N PHE A 66 16.42 -4.10 -5.26
CA PHE A 66 15.88 -3.61 -6.51
C PHE A 66 14.36 -3.80 -6.57
N LEU A 67 13.71 -3.30 -7.61
CA LEU A 67 12.26 -3.39 -7.76
C LEU A 67 11.71 -4.82 -7.64
N PRO A 68 12.32 -5.87 -8.22
CA PRO A 68 11.86 -7.25 -8.02
C PRO A 68 11.84 -7.69 -6.55
N ASP A 69 12.83 -7.29 -5.75
CA ASP A 69 12.90 -7.65 -4.33
C ASP A 69 11.75 -7.01 -3.56
N LEU A 70 11.42 -5.74 -3.86
CA LEU A 70 10.27 -5.06 -3.26
C LEU A 70 8.93 -5.68 -3.68
N LEU A 71 8.81 -6.20 -4.90
CA LEU A 71 7.62 -6.93 -5.32
C LEU A 71 7.43 -8.21 -4.53
N MET A 72 8.50 -8.98 -4.32
CA MET A 72 8.47 -10.19 -3.49
C MET A 72 8.12 -9.84 -2.03
N THR A 73 8.72 -8.78 -1.48
CA THR A 73 8.33 -8.25 -0.16
C THR A 73 6.84 -7.88 -0.12
N GLY A 74 6.33 -7.22 -1.16
CA GLY A 74 4.91 -6.88 -1.30
C GLY A 74 4.00 -8.10 -1.27
N ASP A 75 4.36 -9.18 -1.96
CA ASP A 75 3.63 -10.45 -1.95
C ASP A 75 3.63 -11.08 -0.56
N ALA A 76 4.76 -11.08 0.15
CA ALA A 76 4.85 -11.58 1.52
C ALA A 76 4.01 -10.75 2.50
N ILE A 77 4.01 -9.41 2.38
CA ILE A 77 3.17 -8.51 3.18
C ILE A 77 1.68 -8.80 2.93
N ASN A 78 1.26 -8.95 1.68
CA ASN A 78 -0.11 -9.27 1.33
C ASN A 78 -0.55 -10.58 1.96
N ALA A 79 0.24 -11.64 1.78
CA ALA A 79 -0.05 -12.98 2.32
C ALA A 79 -0.17 -12.95 3.85
N ALA A 80 0.76 -12.29 4.54
CA ALA A 80 0.75 -12.14 5.99
C ALA A 80 -0.49 -11.36 6.48
N THR A 81 -0.78 -10.23 5.81
CA THR A 81 -1.90 -9.35 6.19
C THR A 81 -3.25 -10.03 5.96
N GLU A 82 -3.43 -10.73 4.84
CA GLU A 82 -4.64 -11.52 4.57
C GLU A 82 -4.85 -12.62 5.62
N THR A 83 -3.80 -13.35 5.96
CA THR A 83 -3.84 -14.38 7.00
C THR A 83 -4.26 -13.79 8.35
N LEU A 84 -3.68 -12.63 8.70
CA LEU A 84 -4.01 -11.92 9.93
C LEU A 84 -5.46 -11.42 9.95
N LYS A 85 -5.94 -10.81 8.85
CA LYS A 85 -7.33 -10.35 8.69
C LYS A 85 -8.33 -11.51 8.80
N ASN A 86 -8.03 -12.65 8.19
CA ASN A 86 -8.89 -13.82 8.25
C ASN A 86 -9.02 -14.38 9.68
N SER A 87 -7.93 -14.36 10.45
CA SER A 87 -7.97 -14.76 11.87
C SER A 87 -8.81 -13.82 12.75
N LEU A 88 -9.00 -12.58 12.32
CA LEU A 88 -9.76 -11.55 13.05
C LEU A 88 -11.25 -11.53 12.73
N LYS A 89 -11.66 -12.00 11.54
CA LYS A 89 -13.09 -12.16 11.21
C LYS A 89 -13.83 -13.00 12.23
N GLU A 90 -13.11 -13.77 13.02
CA GLU A 90 -13.64 -14.51 14.18
C GLU A 90 -13.65 -13.70 15.49
N LYS A 91 -13.00 -12.55 15.62
CA LYS A 91 -12.76 -11.88 16.93
C LYS A 91 -12.75 -10.35 16.97
N SER A 92 -13.48 -9.62 16.14
CA SER A 92 -13.62 -8.16 16.28
C SER A 92 -12.85 -7.23 15.32
N GLU A 93 -13.50 -6.09 15.07
CA GLU A 93 -13.16 -5.00 14.14
C GLU A 93 -11.78 -4.37 14.41
N ILE A 94 -10.81 -4.58 13.51
CA ILE A 94 -9.74 -3.58 13.36
C ILE A 94 -10.39 -2.40 12.65
N LYS A 95 -10.48 -1.26 13.32
CA LYS A 95 -10.85 0.00 12.66
C LYS A 95 -9.85 0.27 11.56
N SER A 96 -10.33 0.35 10.32
CA SER A 96 -9.55 0.82 9.18
C SER A 96 -8.96 2.20 9.48
N LYS A 97 -7.72 2.43 9.04
CA LYS A 97 -7.10 3.77 9.11
C LYS A 97 -7.72 4.75 8.13
N GLY A 98 -8.39 4.22 7.09
CA GLY A 98 -9.03 4.99 6.04
C GLY A 98 -9.15 4.17 4.76
N THR A 99 -10.00 4.65 3.86
CA THR A 99 -10.24 4.01 2.56
C THR A 99 -9.46 4.77 1.48
N ILE A 100 -8.72 4.03 0.67
CA ILE A 100 -7.94 4.56 -0.46
C ILE A 100 -8.46 3.95 -1.74
N LEU A 101 -8.84 4.80 -2.70
CA LEU A 101 -9.15 4.41 -4.06
C LEU A 101 -7.89 4.57 -4.91
N ILE A 102 -7.47 3.55 -5.63
CA ILE A 102 -6.27 3.61 -6.46
C ILE A 102 -6.52 2.98 -7.83
N GLY A 103 -5.84 3.48 -8.88
CA GLY A 103 -5.93 2.93 -10.22
C GLY A 103 -4.84 3.50 -11.12
N THR A 104 -4.51 2.78 -12.20
CA THR A 104 -3.67 3.30 -13.29
C THR A 104 -4.57 3.97 -14.30
N VAL A 105 -4.25 5.21 -14.69
CA VAL A 105 -5.11 6.04 -15.55
C VAL A 105 -5.27 5.46 -16.95
N GLU A 106 -6.31 5.91 -17.64
CA GLU A 106 -6.66 5.49 -19.00
C GLU A 106 -5.47 5.58 -19.97
N GLY A 107 -5.31 4.55 -20.79
CA GLY A 107 -4.21 4.41 -21.75
C GLY A 107 -2.90 3.92 -21.16
N ASP A 108 -2.85 3.62 -19.86
CA ASP A 108 -1.66 3.10 -19.17
C ASP A 108 -1.96 1.76 -18.49
N ILE A 109 -1.10 0.77 -18.72
CA ILE A 109 -1.24 -0.59 -18.17
C ILE A 109 -0.16 -0.95 -17.15
N HIS A 110 0.73 -0.01 -16.82
CA HIS A 110 1.79 -0.24 -15.85
C HIS A 110 1.22 -0.30 -14.43
N ASP A 111 1.32 -1.44 -13.77
CA ASP A 111 0.72 -1.67 -12.45
C ASP A 111 1.68 -2.17 -11.38
N ILE A 112 2.93 -2.49 -11.72
CA ILE A 112 3.92 -3.04 -10.77
C ILE A 112 4.11 -2.12 -9.56
N GLY A 113 4.38 -0.83 -9.80
CA GLY A 113 4.56 0.15 -8.72
C GLY A 113 3.28 0.36 -7.90
N LYS A 114 2.12 0.38 -8.56
CA LYS A 114 0.81 0.48 -7.91
C LYS A 114 0.54 -0.72 -7.01
N SER A 115 0.79 -1.93 -7.49
CA SER A 115 0.61 -3.18 -6.73
C SER A 115 1.45 -3.22 -5.47
N LEU A 116 2.70 -2.73 -5.54
CA LEU A 116 3.57 -2.58 -4.37
C LEU A 116 2.97 -1.61 -3.35
N VAL A 117 2.54 -0.43 -3.78
CA VAL A 117 1.90 0.57 -2.90
C VAL A 117 0.67 -0.01 -2.22
N ILE A 118 -0.18 -0.73 -2.97
CA ILE A 118 -1.38 -1.40 -2.43
C ILE A 118 -0.99 -2.37 -1.32
N SER A 119 -0.02 -3.25 -1.58
CA SER A 119 0.43 -4.25 -0.61
C SER A 119 0.93 -3.63 0.69
N LEU A 120 1.78 -2.60 0.57
CA LEU A 120 2.34 -1.90 1.72
C LEU A 120 1.27 -1.18 2.55
N LEU A 121 0.30 -0.52 1.89
CA LEU A 121 -0.78 0.20 2.56
C LEU A 121 -1.78 -0.75 3.22
N GLN A 122 -2.10 -1.89 2.59
CA GLN A 122 -2.92 -2.94 3.21
C GLN A 122 -2.25 -3.49 4.47
N GLY A 123 -0.93 -3.75 4.41
CA GLY A 123 -0.13 -4.14 5.58
C GLY A 123 -0.20 -3.11 6.71
N GLN A 124 -0.36 -1.85 6.39
CA GLN A 124 -0.51 -0.76 7.37
C GLN A 124 -1.94 -0.59 7.92
N GLY A 125 -2.91 -1.34 7.40
CA GLY A 125 -4.30 -1.33 7.88
C GLY A 125 -5.22 -0.35 7.16
N TYR A 126 -4.88 0.06 5.93
CA TYR A 126 -5.80 0.79 5.06
C TYR A 126 -6.71 -0.16 4.29
N ASP A 127 -7.95 0.27 4.03
CA ASP A 127 -8.84 -0.39 3.09
C ASP A 127 -8.57 0.14 1.69
N ILE A 128 -8.12 -0.74 0.80
CA ILE A 128 -7.76 -0.37 -0.56
C ILE A 128 -8.83 -0.87 -1.54
N VAL A 129 -9.29 0.03 -2.38
CA VAL A 129 -10.13 -0.29 -3.55
C VAL A 129 -9.28 -0.03 -4.79
N ASP A 130 -8.81 -1.10 -5.43
CA ASP A 130 -8.05 -1.04 -6.68
C ASP A 130 -8.99 -1.12 -7.88
N LEU A 131 -8.93 -0.12 -8.75
CA LEU A 131 -9.68 -0.08 -10.00
C LEU A 131 -8.99 -0.85 -11.14
N GLY A 132 -7.74 -1.31 -10.92
CA GLY A 132 -6.95 -1.94 -11.96
C GLY A 132 -6.16 -0.93 -12.81
N SER A 133 -5.97 -1.25 -14.09
CA SER A 133 -5.23 -0.45 -15.06
C SER A 133 -6.13 -0.02 -16.20
N ASP A 134 -5.70 0.98 -16.99
CA ASP A 134 -6.48 1.55 -18.10
C ASP A 134 -7.85 2.06 -17.64
N VAL A 135 -7.89 2.81 -16.56
CA VAL A 135 -9.12 3.24 -15.89
C VAL A 135 -9.57 4.62 -16.38
N PRO A 136 -10.76 4.73 -17.00
CA PRO A 136 -11.31 6.03 -17.42
C PRO A 136 -11.60 6.98 -16.24
N PRO A 137 -11.52 8.31 -16.45
CA PRO A 137 -11.84 9.30 -15.42
C PRO A 137 -13.22 9.12 -14.77
N GLU A 138 -14.21 8.72 -15.54
CA GLU A 138 -15.59 8.51 -15.08
C GLU A 138 -15.71 7.34 -14.09
N ASP A 139 -14.88 6.32 -14.23
CA ASP A 139 -14.86 5.18 -13.32
C ASP A 139 -14.23 5.54 -11.97
N PHE A 140 -13.18 6.38 -11.97
CA PHE A 140 -12.68 6.99 -10.72
C PHE A 140 -13.77 7.81 -10.02
N LEU A 141 -14.49 8.67 -10.77
CA LEU A 141 -15.55 9.50 -10.21
C LEU A 141 -16.68 8.64 -9.65
N ARG A 142 -17.16 7.69 -10.44
CA ARG A 142 -18.26 6.80 -10.03
C ARG A 142 -17.92 6.07 -8.75
N LYS A 143 -16.70 5.50 -8.68
CA LYS A 143 -16.28 4.74 -7.51
C LYS A 143 -16.00 5.64 -6.31
N ALA A 144 -15.40 6.81 -6.53
CA ALA A 144 -15.19 7.79 -5.46
C ALA A 144 -16.51 8.25 -4.82
N LYS A 145 -17.56 8.49 -5.60
CA LYS A 145 -18.89 8.83 -5.07
C LYS A 145 -19.55 7.67 -4.30
N GLU A 146 -19.29 6.42 -4.73
CA GLU A 146 -19.83 5.23 -4.06
C GLU A 146 -19.21 4.99 -2.68
N ILE A 147 -17.89 5.09 -2.57
CA ILE A 147 -17.17 4.67 -1.34
C ILE A 147 -16.68 5.83 -0.47
N ASN A 148 -16.75 7.08 -0.97
CA ASN A 148 -16.27 8.29 -0.29
C ASN A 148 -14.88 8.11 0.34
N PRO A 149 -13.81 7.87 -0.48
CA PRO A 149 -12.50 7.54 0.02
C PRO A 149 -11.83 8.74 0.71
N ASN A 150 -10.88 8.47 1.61
CA ASN A 150 -10.05 9.50 2.22
C ASN A 150 -9.01 10.04 1.22
N LEU A 151 -8.52 9.15 0.33
CA LEU A 151 -7.48 9.47 -0.63
C LEU A 151 -7.73 8.73 -1.95
N ILE A 152 -7.38 9.40 -3.06
CA ILE A 152 -7.36 8.83 -4.40
C ILE A 152 -5.92 8.84 -4.92
N GLY A 153 -5.41 7.67 -5.31
CA GLY A 153 -4.11 7.49 -5.94
C GLY A 153 -4.25 7.25 -7.45
N LEU A 154 -3.63 8.09 -8.26
CA LEU A 154 -3.55 7.92 -9.71
C LEU A 154 -2.15 7.48 -10.10
N SER A 155 -2.02 6.34 -10.78
CA SER A 155 -0.74 5.80 -11.24
C SER A 155 -0.58 5.98 -12.75
N GLY A 156 0.65 6.26 -13.22
CA GLY A 156 0.97 6.30 -14.64
C GLY A 156 2.46 6.48 -14.89
N LEU A 157 2.98 5.80 -15.92
CA LEU A 157 4.40 5.81 -16.31
C LEU A 157 4.67 6.38 -17.70
N MET A 158 3.61 6.68 -18.45
CA MET A 158 3.73 7.22 -19.81
C MET A 158 3.52 8.73 -19.80
N THR A 159 4.21 9.45 -20.68
CA THR A 159 4.01 10.92 -20.82
C THR A 159 2.54 11.26 -21.09
N MET A 160 1.82 10.41 -21.83
CA MET A 160 0.39 10.55 -22.09
C MET A 160 -0.47 10.43 -20.83
N SER A 161 0.00 9.69 -19.81
CA SER A 161 -0.73 9.51 -18.56
C SER A 161 -0.91 10.82 -17.81
N ILE A 162 0.00 11.80 -17.98
CA ILE A 162 -0.12 13.12 -17.35
C ILE A 162 -1.42 13.83 -17.78
N SER A 163 -1.76 13.79 -19.07
CA SER A 163 -3.01 14.40 -19.57
C SER A 163 -4.25 13.72 -18.98
N LYS A 164 -4.22 12.41 -18.82
CA LYS A 164 -5.31 11.64 -18.21
C LYS A 164 -5.41 11.86 -16.70
N MET A 165 -4.30 12.08 -16.03
CA MET A 165 -4.29 12.53 -14.62
C MET A 165 -4.95 13.90 -14.48
N VAL A 166 -4.61 14.87 -15.36
CA VAL A 166 -5.24 16.20 -15.39
C VAL A 166 -6.75 16.09 -15.58
N GLU A 167 -7.20 15.30 -16.56
CA GLU A 167 -8.61 15.07 -16.86
C GLU A 167 -9.35 14.49 -15.65
N THR A 168 -8.78 13.43 -15.04
CA THR A 168 -9.34 12.76 -13.86
C THR A 168 -9.45 13.69 -12.66
N VAL A 169 -8.36 14.44 -12.35
CA VAL A 169 -8.35 15.36 -11.21
C VAL A 169 -9.35 16.48 -11.40
N ASN A 170 -9.44 17.05 -12.60
CA ASN A 170 -10.42 18.10 -12.90
C ASN A 170 -11.85 17.60 -12.75
N LEU A 171 -12.14 16.39 -13.25
CA LEU A 171 -13.46 15.78 -13.12
C LEU A 171 -13.82 15.57 -11.64
N LEU A 172 -12.93 15.00 -10.85
CA LEU A 172 -13.14 14.77 -9.41
C LEU A 172 -13.41 16.08 -8.65
N LYS A 173 -12.62 17.14 -8.94
CA LYS A 173 -12.78 18.44 -8.30
C LYS A 173 -14.07 19.15 -8.70
N ASN A 174 -14.41 19.14 -9.99
CA ASN A 174 -15.66 19.74 -10.49
C ASN A 174 -16.90 19.10 -9.90
N GLU A 175 -16.82 17.81 -9.62
CA GLU A 175 -17.89 17.03 -8.99
C GLU A 175 -17.85 17.03 -7.45
N ASN A 176 -17.02 17.91 -6.87
CA ASN A 176 -16.88 18.13 -5.42
C ASN A 176 -16.49 16.86 -4.61
N VAL A 177 -15.68 15.98 -5.18
CA VAL A 177 -15.10 14.86 -4.42
C VAL A 177 -14.12 15.40 -3.38
N GLN A 178 -14.32 15.05 -2.11
CA GLN A 178 -13.57 15.62 -0.97
C GLN A 178 -12.31 14.81 -0.59
N ALA A 179 -11.88 13.86 -1.42
CA ALA A 179 -10.68 13.06 -1.17
C ALA A 179 -9.39 13.85 -1.45
N ARG A 180 -8.32 13.55 -0.71
CA ARG A 180 -6.97 13.97 -1.12
C ARG A 180 -6.56 13.20 -2.38
N ILE A 181 -5.78 13.84 -3.24
CA ILE A 181 -5.34 13.23 -4.51
C ILE A 181 -3.81 13.20 -4.56
N ILE A 182 -3.24 12.01 -4.71
CA ILE A 182 -1.80 11.80 -4.96
C ILE A 182 -1.61 11.16 -6.34
N VAL A 183 -0.58 11.60 -7.06
CA VAL A 183 -0.19 10.99 -8.34
C VAL A 183 1.16 10.27 -8.20
N GLY A 184 1.28 9.10 -8.82
CA GLY A 184 2.47 8.25 -8.74
C GLY A 184 3.01 7.85 -10.11
N GLY A 185 4.34 7.87 -10.24
CA GLY A 185 5.05 7.43 -11.44
C GLY A 185 6.40 8.09 -11.65
N GLY A 186 7.37 7.35 -12.15
CA GLY A 186 8.75 7.81 -12.33
C GLY A 186 8.92 8.99 -13.29
N ILE A 187 7.90 9.29 -14.10
CA ILE A 187 7.87 10.45 -15.01
C ILE A 187 7.45 11.76 -14.33
N LEU A 188 6.97 11.70 -13.10
CA LEU A 188 6.39 12.85 -12.42
C LEU A 188 7.47 13.75 -11.82
N SER A 189 7.17 15.03 -11.80
CA SER A 189 7.94 16.09 -11.17
C SER A 189 7.02 17.02 -10.37
N LYS A 190 7.59 17.93 -9.63
CA LYS A 190 6.82 18.94 -8.92
C LYS A 190 5.96 19.77 -9.89
N GLU A 191 6.55 20.16 -11.03
CA GLU A 191 5.87 20.94 -12.06
C GLU A 191 4.69 20.18 -12.67
N SER A 192 4.86 18.88 -12.97
CA SER A 192 3.73 18.06 -13.46
C SER A 192 2.65 17.87 -12.41
N CYS A 193 3.00 17.72 -11.13
CA CYS A 193 2.04 17.65 -10.04
C CYS A 193 1.20 18.92 -9.92
N GLU A 194 1.84 20.08 -9.98
CA GLU A 194 1.17 21.38 -9.97
C GLU A 194 0.23 21.55 -11.19
N MET A 195 0.66 21.13 -12.37
CA MET A 195 -0.15 21.14 -13.60
C MET A 195 -1.35 20.19 -13.50
N ILE A 196 -1.17 19.00 -12.96
CA ILE A 196 -2.23 18.01 -12.73
C ILE A 196 -3.23 18.55 -11.69
N GLY A 197 -2.75 19.33 -10.74
CA GLY A 197 -3.55 19.85 -9.63
C GLY A 197 -3.76 18.82 -8.51
N ALA A 198 -2.89 17.85 -8.37
CA ALA A 198 -2.90 16.90 -7.25
C ALA A 198 -2.34 17.52 -5.95
N ASP A 199 -2.65 16.95 -4.81
CA ASP A 199 -2.16 17.42 -3.50
C ASP A 199 -0.68 17.05 -3.30
N ASP A 200 -0.21 15.93 -3.85
CA ASP A 200 1.19 15.49 -3.81
C ASP A 200 1.49 14.52 -4.96
N PHE A 201 2.77 14.19 -5.14
CA PHE A 201 3.24 13.20 -6.10
C PHE A 201 4.33 12.32 -5.52
N ALA A 202 4.52 11.13 -6.09
CA ALA A 202 5.60 10.21 -5.73
C ALA A 202 6.24 9.64 -7.00
N LYS A 203 7.56 9.50 -7.01
CA LYS A 203 8.31 8.93 -8.13
C LYS A 203 8.39 7.40 -8.05
N ASP A 204 8.29 6.85 -6.86
CA ASP A 204 8.30 5.42 -6.63
C ASP A 204 7.29 5.02 -5.55
N GLY A 205 7.08 3.70 -5.40
CA GLY A 205 6.07 3.17 -4.49
C GLY A 205 6.38 3.43 -3.02
N TRP A 206 7.66 3.44 -2.63
CA TRP A 206 8.06 3.67 -1.25
C TRP A 206 7.85 5.12 -0.82
N GLU A 207 8.24 6.06 -1.68
CA GLU A 207 7.93 7.49 -1.50
C GLU A 207 6.42 7.70 -1.43
N GLY A 208 5.66 7.00 -2.30
CA GLY A 208 4.20 7.05 -2.31
C GLY A 208 3.57 6.66 -0.97
N VAL A 209 3.99 5.55 -0.39
CA VAL A 209 3.50 5.10 0.92
C VAL A 209 3.81 6.12 2.03
N LYS A 210 5.04 6.67 2.07
CA LYS A 210 5.41 7.71 3.04
C LYS A 210 4.50 8.95 2.92
N LYS A 211 4.26 9.42 1.71
CA LYS A 211 3.43 10.61 1.45
C LYS A 211 1.96 10.37 1.74
N ILE A 212 1.42 9.22 1.40
CA ILE A 212 0.03 8.83 1.71
C ILE A 212 -0.21 8.87 3.22
N ASN A 213 0.71 8.32 4.02
CA ASN A 213 0.60 8.36 5.49
C ASN A 213 0.60 9.79 6.06
N ASN A 214 1.12 10.77 5.34
CA ASN A 214 1.12 12.18 5.76
C ASN A 214 -0.14 12.94 5.29
N LEU A 215 -0.85 12.42 4.28
CA LEU A 215 -2.05 13.05 3.71
C LEU A 215 -3.34 12.62 4.40
N ILE A 216 -3.37 11.45 5.01
CA ILE A 216 -4.50 10.89 5.78
C ILE A 216 -4.25 11.04 7.28
#